data_42d88e62f147ad7bb1ee7e3d4c20dab1
#
_entry.id   42d88e62f147ad7bb1ee7e3d4c20dab1
#
_cell.length_a   1.000
_cell.length_b   1.000
_cell.length_c   1.000
_cell.angle_alpha   90.00
_cell.angle_beta   90.00
_cell.angle_gamma   90.00
#
_symmetry.space_group_name_H-M   'P 1'
#
loop_
_entity.id
_entity.type
_entity.pdbx_description
1 polymer ?
#
loop_
_entity_poly.entity_id
_entity_poly.type
_entity_poly.pdbx_seq_one_letter_code
_entity_poly.pdbx_strand_id
1 'polypeptide(L)'
;MGKITFVPVGGLANRMRAVASAVMLAGKTKSELSIIWFQDWALNAPFYQLFKPVDREVACLRDASRLDYALLDRPRSKNFHFPLLFQKLLFKSCLYERSITPLCNRHFDFERWVKEGGCVYMASYTAFQPYDYAWISRLFVPVDEIMEEVENRCRNFSDAMIGVHIRRTDNLASIRQSPIELFYQKLDEKIKEDGKVAIYL
;
A
#
# COMPACT_ATOMS: atom_id res chain seq x y z
N MET A 1 25.29 -10.17 -0.64
CA MET A 1 23.94 -9.95 -1.14
C MET A 1 23.24 -9.03 -0.14
N GLY A 2 22.63 -7.92 -0.59
CA GLY A 2 21.95 -6.98 0.29
C GLY A 2 20.65 -7.55 0.81
N LYS A 3 20.16 -7.01 1.93
CA LYS A 3 18.87 -7.38 2.52
C LYS A 3 18.04 -6.15 2.84
N ILE A 4 16.81 -6.12 2.34
CA ILE A 4 15.84 -5.04 2.58
C ILE A 4 14.72 -5.59 3.44
N THR A 5 14.52 -5.03 4.63
CA THR A 5 13.30 -5.23 5.42
C THR A 5 12.37 -4.06 5.16
N PHE A 6 11.21 -4.34 4.59
CA PHE A 6 10.26 -3.34 4.14
C PHE A 6 8.94 -3.44 4.89
N VAL A 7 8.43 -2.30 5.36
CA VAL A 7 7.13 -2.17 6.04
C VAL A 7 6.24 -1.22 5.25
N PRO A 8 5.25 -1.75 4.51
CA PRO A 8 4.27 -0.91 3.82
C PRO A 8 3.29 -0.29 4.82
N VAL A 9 3.00 1.01 4.64
CA VAL A 9 2.23 1.83 5.57
C VAL A 9 1.03 2.45 4.88
N GLY A 10 0.00 2.82 5.64
CA GLY A 10 -1.19 3.50 5.15
C GLY A 10 -2.28 2.57 4.64
N GLY A 11 -3.25 3.11 3.91
CA GLY A 11 -4.35 2.35 3.32
C GLY A 11 -3.88 1.42 2.21
N LEU A 12 -4.77 0.51 1.77
CA LEU A 12 -4.46 -0.60 0.88
C LEU A 12 -3.70 -0.17 -0.39
N ALA A 13 -4.26 0.77 -1.17
CA ALA A 13 -3.64 1.21 -2.43
C ALA A 13 -2.25 1.86 -2.23
N ASN A 14 -2.03 2.54 -1.10
CA ASN A 14 -0.72 3.09 -0.75
C ASN A 14 0.30 1.97 -0.51
N ARG A 15 -0.10 0.94 0.26
CA ARG A 15 0.75 -0.23 0.52
C ARG A 15 1.09 -0.98 -0.76
N MET A 16 0.11 -1.20 -1.64
CA MET A 16 0.34 -1.87 -2.92
C MET A 16 1.40 -1.16 -3.77
N ARG A 17 1.28 0.15 -3.92
CA ARG A 17 2.26 0.96 -4.66
C ARG A 17 3.64 0.98 -4.01
N ALA A 18 3.69 1.09 -2.69
CA ALA A 18 4.95 1.07 -1.94
C ALA A 18 5.67 -0.28 -2.05
N VAL A 19 4.93 -1.39 -1.99
CA VAL A 19 5.47 -2.76 -2.17
C VAL A 19 5.99 -2.95 -3.60
N ALA A 20 5.23 -2.56 -4.63
CA ALA A 20 5.69 -2.67 -6.01
C ALA A 20 7.02 -1.89 -6.23
N SER A 21 7.11 -0.70 -5.63
CA SER A 21 8.33 0.10 -5.63
C SER A 21 9.50 -0.60 -4.90
N ALA A 22 9.23 -1.28 -3.77
CA ALA A 22 10.25 -2.04 -3.04
C ALA A 22 10.75 -3.27 -3.81
N VAL A 23 9.86 -3.97 -4.52
CA VAL A 23 10.22 -5.09 -5.41
C VAL A 23 11.16 -4.62 -6.53
N MET A 24 10.86 -3.47 -7.16
CA MET A 24 11.74 -2.89 -8.17
C MET A 24 13.12 -2.53 -7.61
N LEU A 25 13.18 -1.94 -6.42
CA LEU A 25 14.45 -1.61 -5.75
C LEU A 25 15.24 -2.88 -5.45
N ALA A 26 14.61 -3.91 -4.91
CA ALA A 26 15.25 -5.18 -4.60
C ALA A 26 15.82 -5.87 -5.86
N GLY A 27 15.05 -5.90 -6.95
CA GLY A 27 15.50 -6.44 -8.24
C GLY A 27 16.71 -5.71 -8.79
N LYS A 28 16.70 -4.36 -8.81
CA LYS A 28 17.82 -3.55 -9.30
C LYS A 28 19.09 -3.67 -8.44
N THR A 29 18.94 -3.88 -7.15
CA THR A 29 20.06 -4.02 -6.21
C THR A 29 20.51 -5.47 -6.01
N LYS A 30 19.77 -6.43 -6.57
CA LYS A 30 19.95 -7.89 -6.35
C LYS A 30 19.96 -8.24 -4.86
N SER A 31 19.03 -7.64 -4.12
CA SER A 31 18.88 -7.79 -2.67
C SER A 31 17.71 -8.70 -2.32
N GLU A 32 17.82 -9.44 -1.22
CA GLU A 32 16.67 -10.14 -0.63
C GLU A 32 15.67 -9.11 -0.11
N LEU A 33 14.37 -9.32 -0.41
CA LEU A 33 13.29 -8.48 0.06
C LEU A 33 12.40 -9.23 1.06
N SER A 34 12.37 -8.75 2.30
CA SER A 34 11.45 -9.21 3.34
C SER A 34 10.41 -8.13 3.62
N ILE A 35 9.14 -8.43 3.35
CA ILE A 35 8.02 -7.52 3.56
C ILE A 35 7.23 -7.97 4.78
N ILE A 36 7.03 -7.07 5.74
CA ILE A 36 6.27 -7.33 6.95
C ILE A 36 5.00 -6.50 6.93
N TRP A 37 3.85 -7.19 6.88
CA TRP A 37 2.55 -6.56 6.80
C TRP A 37 1.96 -6.38 8.19
N PHE A 38 1.90 -5.13 8.64
CA PHE A 38 1.31 -4.77 9.92
C PHE A 38 -0.17 -4.41 9.76
N GLN A 39 -0.98 -4.84 10.71
CA GLN A 39 -2.33 -4.31 10.90
C GLN A 39 -2.25 -3.03 11.72
N ASP A 40 -2.91 -1.98 11.25
CA ASP A 40 -2.98 -0.71 11.95
C ASP A 40 -4.32 0.00 11.68
N TRP A 41 -4.49 1.21 12.21
CA TRP A 41 -5.72 1.98 12.05
C TRP A 41 -6.06 2.30 10.57
N ALA A 42 -5.07 2.36 9.69
CA ALA A 42 -5.28 2.68 8.27
C ALA A 42 -5.70 1.45 7.44
N LEU A 43 -5.31 0.26 7.90
CA LEU A 43 -5.69 -1.02 7.30
C LEU A 43 -5.62 -2.12 8.35
N ASN A 44 -6.75 -2.46 8.93
CA ASN A 44 -6.87 -3.50 9.96
C ASN A 44 -7.22 -4.87 9.35
N ALA A 45 -6.51 -5.27 8.31
CA ALA A 45 -6.66 -6.57 7.67
C ALA A 45 -5.30 -7.24 7.48
N PRO A 46 -5.15 -8.53 7.83
CA PRO A 46 -3.98 -9.33 7.50
C PRO A 46 -3.84 -9.46 5.98
N PHE A 47 -2.62 -9.65 5.50
CA PHE A 47 -2.36 -9.81 4.07
C PHE A 47 -3.10 -11.01 3.49
N TYR A 48 -3.02 -12.16 4.17
CA TYR A 48 -3.59 -13.42 3.69
C TYR A 48 -5.11 -13.53 3.78
N GLN A 49 -5.80 -12.56 4.41
CA GLN A 49 -7.25 -12.40 4.29
C GLN A 49 -7.66 -11.68 3.01
N LEU A 50 -6.74 -10.98 2.38
CA LEU A 50 -7.02 -10.18 1.18
C LEU A 50 -6.44 -10.81 -0.08
N PHE A 51 -5.24 -11.39 0.02
CA PHE A 51 -4.46 -11.81 -1.13
C PHE A 51 -3.84 -13.20 -0.96
N LYS A 52 -3.64 -13.87 -2.08
CA LYS A 52 -2.90 -15.13 -2.18
C LYS A 52 -1.42 -14.91 -1.83
N PRO A 53 -0.71 -15.96 -1.40
CA PRO A 53 0.72 -15.87 -1.12
C PRO A 53 1.53 -15.33 -2.30
N VAL A 54 2.48 -14.45 -2.00
CA VAL A 54 3.43 -13.93 -2.99
C VAL A 54 4.53 -14.97 -3.24
N ASP A 55 4.98 -15.06 -4.49
CA ASP A 55 6.11 -15.92 -4.85
C ASP A 55 7.37 -15.51 -4.06
N ARG A 56 7.97 -16.49 -3.39
CA ARG A 56 9.16 -16.29 -2.55
C ARG A 56 10.39 -15.87 -3.34
N GLU A 57 10.45 -16.17 -4.64
CA GLU A 57 11.52 -15.69 -5.51
C GLU A 57 11.46 -14.17 -5.71
N VAL A 58 10.28 -13.58 -5.59
CA VAL A 58 10.06 -12.14 -5.71
C VAL A 58 10.27 -11.45 -4.37
N ALA A 59 9.62 -11.94 -3.31
CA ALA A 59 9.73 -11.38 -1.97
C ALA A 59 9.24 -12.37 -0.90
N CYS A 60 9.86 -12.31 0.28
CA CYS A 60 9.33 -12.96 1.47
C CYS A 60 8.31 -12.03 2.15
N LEU A 61 7.02 -12.13 1.77
CA LEU A 61 5.94 -11.35 2.38
C LEU A 61 5.23 -12.17 3.45
N ARG A 62 5.01 -11.58 4.61
CA ARG A 62 4.28 -12.20 5.71
C ARG A 62 3.55 -11.18 6.59
N ASP A 63 2.52 -11.63 7.26
CA ASP A 63 1.89 -10.85 8.33
C ASP A 63 2.84 -10.68 9.53
N ALA A 64 2.70 -9.56 10.24
CA ALA A 64 3.51 -9.25 11.41
C ALA A 64 3.15 -10.16 12.59
N SER A 65 4.16 -10.77 13.19
CA SER A 65 4.06 -11.50 14.46
C SER A 65 4.04 -10.53 15.65
N ARG A 66 3.73 -11.03 16.85
CA ARG A 66 3.78 -10.22 18.08
C ARG A 66 5.15 -9.59 18.33
N LEU A 67 6.23 -10.31 18.01
CA LEU A 67 7.59 -9.79 18.17
C LEU A 67 7.89 -8.67 17.16
N ASP A 68 7.34 -8.74 15.95
CA ASP A 68 7.56 -7.70 14.94
C ASP A 68 7.01 -6.35 15.40
N TYR A 69 5.88 -6.32 16.13
CA TYR A 69 5.36 -5.07 16.69
C TYR A 69 6.32 -4.37 17.65
N ALA A 70 7.13 -5.13 18.38
CA ALA A 70 8.15 -4.58 19.26
C ALA A 70 9.46 -4.23 18.54
N LEU A 71 9.86 -5.02 17.54
CA LEU A 71 11.18 -4.92 16.92
C LEU A 71 11.18 -4.16 15.59
N LEU A 72 10.17 -4.41 14.75
CA LEU A 72 10.17 -4.05 13.33
C LEU A 72 9.02 -3.11 12.91
N ASP A 73 8.08 -2.80 13.82
CA ASP A 73 7.07 -1.78 13.52
C ASP A 73 7.74 -0.42 13.28
N ARG A 74 7.09 0.44 12.48
CA ARG A 74 7.57 1.80 12.31
C ARG A 74 7.55 2.55 13.64
N PRO A 75 8.58 3.34 13.98
CA PRO A 75 8.60 4.14 15.20
C PRO A 75 7.50 5.21 15.18
N ARG A 76 6.65 5.21 16.19
CA ARG A 76 5.52 6.15 16.35
C ARG A 76 5.17 6.34 17.83
N SER A 77 4.43 7.38 18.15
CA SER A 77 4.02 7.68 19.54
C SER A 77 3.27 6.51 20.18
N LYS A 78 2.42 5.81 19.42
CA LYS A 78 1.62 4.67 19.90
C LYS A 78 2.48 3.49 20.42
N ASN A 79 3.71 3.32 19.94
CA ASN A 79 4.65 2.31 20.41
C ASN A 79 5.84 2.92 21.17
N PHE A 80 5.68 4.16 21.68
CA PHE A 80 6.72 4.90 22.43
C PHE A 80 8.07 4.95 21.72
N HIS A 81 8.08 4.84 20.39
CA HIS A 81 9.30 4.75 19.56
C HIS A 81 10.24 3.59 19.95
N PHE A 82 9.73 2.61 20.72
CA PHE A 82 10.51 1.48 21.22
C PHE A 82 11.24 0.68 20.12
N PRO A 83 10.64 0.46 18.91
CA PRO A 83 11.34 -0.24 17.83
C PRO A 83 12.63 0.43 17.36
N LEU A 84 12.82 1.75 17.59
CA LEU A 84 14.07 2.43 17.22
C LEU A 84 15.32 1.84 17.85
N LEU A 85 15.22 1.36 19.11
CA LEU A 85 16.33 0.77 19.81
C LEU A 85 16.83 -0.49 19.11
N PHE A 86 15.88 -1.35 18.71
CA PHE A 86 16.20 -2.61 18.04
C PHE A 86 16.62 -2.39 16.59
N GLN A 87 15.96 -1.49 15.88
CA GLN A 87 16.27 -1.22 14.47
C GLN A 87 17.67 -0.66 14.28
N LYS A 88 18.15 0.20 15.20
CA LYS A 88 19.54 0.69 15.20
C LYS A 88 20.58 -0.41 15.42
N LEU A 89 20.21 -1.50 16.07
CA LEU A 89 21.10 -2.65 16.30
C LEU A 89 21.02 -3.67 15.15
N LEU A 90 19.82 -3.85 14.56
CA LEU A 90 19.55 -4.87 13.55
C LEU A 90 19.91 -4.41 12.13
N PHE A 91 19.85 -3.11 11.85
CA PHE A 91 20.03 -2.55 10.51
C PHE A 91 21.13 -1.50 10.50
N LYS A 92 21.93 -1.53 9.45
CA LYS A 92 22.99 -0.53 9.25
C LYS A 92 22.41 0.86 8.92
N SER A 93 21.25 0.89 8.27
CA SER A 93 20.55 2.13 7.94
C SER A 93 19.03 1.93 7.91
N CYS A 94 18.30 2.96 8.35
CA CYS A 94 16.85 2.94 8.43
C CYS A 94 16.25 4.19 7.79
N LEU A 95 15.22 4.01 6.95
CA LEU A 95 14.41 5.09 6.40
C LEU A 95 12.96 4.91 6.83
N TYR A 96 12.34 5.97 7.32
CA TYR A 96 10.97 5.96 7.81
C TYR A 96 10.06 6.80 6.92
N GLU A 97 8.76 6.52 6.97
CA GLU A 97 7.76 7.09 6.08
C GLU A 97 7.84 8.63 5.95
N ARG A 98 8.18 9.34 7.02
CA ARG A 98 8.26 10.81 7.02
C ARG A 98 9.44 11.36 6.19
N SER A 99 10.48 10.57 6.02
CA SER A 99 11.66 10.97 5.25
C SER A 99 11.56 10.62 3.76
N ILE A 100 10.70 9.68 3.38
CA ILE A 100 10.67 9.15 2.01
C ILE A 100 10.27 10.23 1.00
N THR A 101 9.16 10.95 1.20
CA THR A 101 8.73 12.00 0.28
C THR A 101 9.78 13.13 0.12
N PRO A 102 10.38 13.68 1.19
CA PRO A 102 11.48 14.62 1.05
C PRO A 102 12.70 14.08 0.31
N LEU A 103 13.04 12.80 0.49
CA LEU A 103 14.12 12.14 -0.22
C LEU A 103 13.82 11.99 -1.71
N CYS A 104 12.60 11.57 -2.07
CA CYS A 104 12.17 11.51 -3.48
C CYS A 104 12.26 12.87 -4.17
N ASN A 105 11.83 13.94 -3.49
CA ASN A 105 11.89 15.30 -4.03
C ASN A 105 13.33 15.80 -4.25
N ARG A 106 14.30 15.21 -3.55
CA ARG A 106 15.73 15.49 -3.71
C ARG A 106 16.45 14.50 -4.62
N HIS A 107 15.72 13.65 -5.34
CA HIS A 107 16.28 12.62 -6.21
C HIS A 107 17.29 11.71 -5.50
N PHE A 108 16.95 11.30 -4.28
CA PHE A 108 17.83 10.43 -3.48
C PHE A 108 18.05 9.08 -4.16
N ASP A 109 19.29 8.63 -4.18
CA ASP A 109 19.69 7.35 -4.78
C ASP A 109 19.44 6.19 -3.79
N PHE A 110 18.23 5.62 -3.84
CA PHE A 110 17.85 4.46 -3.02
C PHE A 110 18.67 3.21 -3.38
N GLU A 111 19.09 3.05 -4.63
CA GLU A 111 19.88 1.88 -5.06
C GLU A 111 21.26 1.90 -4.42
N ARG A 112 21.93 3.06 -4.47
CA ARG A 112 23.21 3.27 -3.80
C ARG A 112 23.10 3.07 -2.29
N TRP A 113 22.05 3.64 -1.67
CA TRP A 113 21.79 3.50 -0.24
C TRP A 113 21.64 2.05 0.20
N VAL A 114 20.94 1.20 -0.58
CA VAL A 114 20.80 -0.24 -0.28
C VAL A 114 22.14 -0.95 -0.45
N LYS A 115 22.89 -0.67 -1.54
CA LYS A 115 24.19 -1.30 -1.80
C LYS A 115 25.22 -1.00 -0.71
N GLU A 116 25.30 0.26 -0.27
CA GLU A 116 26.22 0.68 0.79
C GLU A 116 25.75 0.21 2.19
N GLY A 117 24.45 0.16 2.40
CA GLY A 117 23.85 -0.28 3.67
C GLY A 117 23.93 -1.79 3.90
N GLY A 118 23.84 -2.60 2.87
CA GLY A 118 23.85 -4.06 2.94
C GLY A 118 22.61 -4.64 3.61
N CYS A 119 22.39 -4.38 4.90
CA CYS A 119 21.16 -4.73 5.63
C CYS A 119 20.44 -3.47 6.05
N VAL A 120 19.30 -3.18 5.40
CA VAL A 120 18.57 -1.92 5.59
C VAL A 120 17.10 -2.13 5.95
N TYR A 121 16.54 -1.16 6.65
CA TYR A 121 15.12 -1.10 7.00
C TYR A 121 14.45 0.10 6.30
N MET A 122 13.27 -0.10 5.76
CA MET A 122 12.48 0.98 5.18
C MET A 122 11.00 0.82 5.50
N ALA A 123 10.34 1.90 5.91
CA ALA A 123 8.89 2.00 6.00
C ALA A 123 8.38 3.10 5.07
N SER A 124 7.37 2.80 4.22
CA SER A 124 6.81 3.78 3.28
C SER A 124 5.31 3.62 3.06
N TYR A 125 4.61 4.75 2.87
CA TYR A 125 3.22 4.81 2.41
C TYR A 125 3.11 5.26 0.94
N THR A 126 4.23 5.53 0.29
CA THR A 126 4.27 6.01 -1.10
C THR A 126 5.30 5.24 -1.92
N ALA A 127 5.12 5.24 -3.24
CA ALA A 127 6.16 4.78 -4.14
C ALA A 127 7.37 5.72 -4.09
N PHE A 128 8.56 5.15 -4.12
CA PHE A 128 9.85 5.85 -4.05
C PHE A 128 10.80 5.46 -5.20
N GLN A 129 10.40 4.47 -5.98
CA GLN A 129 11.04 4.04 -7.22
C GLN A 129 9.95 3.90 -8.29
N PRO A 130 10.23 4.21 -9.56
CA PRO A 130 9.36 3.82 -10.66
C PRO A 130 9.16 2.31 -10.70
N TYR A 131 7.94 1.86 -10.96
CA TYR A 131 7.58 0.45 -11.07
C TYR A 131 6.61 0.23 -12.22
N ASP A 132 6.61 -0.98 -12.78
CA ASP A 132 5.60 -1.42 -13.72
C ASP A 132 4.30 -1.78 -12.97
N TYR A 133 3.17 -1.26 -13.44
CA TYR A 133 1.85 -1.56 -12.88
C TYR A 133 1.48 -3.06 -12.94
N ALA A 134 2.07 -3.82 -13.85
CA ALA A 134 1.92 -5.27 -13.90
C ALA A 134 2.32 -5.96 -12.58
N TRP A 135 3.22 -5.35 -11.79
CA TRP A 135 3.55 -5.85 -10.46
C TRP A 135 2.38 -5.80 -9.49
N ILE A 136 1.48 -4.82 -9.62
CA ILE A 136 0.30 -4.73 -8.74
C ILE A 136 -0.58 -5.97 -8.89
N SER A 137 -0.95 -6.32 -10.12
CA SER A 137 -1.79 -7.51 -10.39
C SER A 137 -1.07 -8.83 -10.07
N ARG A 138 0.25 -8.87 -10.22
CA ARG A 138 1.04 -10.08 -9.93
C ARG A 138 1.22 -10.33 -8.43
N LEU A 139 1.42 -9.28 -7.63
CA LEU A 139 1.68 -9.36 -6.19
C LEU A 139 0.42 -9.44 -5.34
N PHE A 140 -0.67 -8.84 -5.82
CA PHE A 140 -1.89 -8.65 -5.06
C PHE A 140 -3.06 -9.36 -5.72
N VAL A 141 -2.89 -10.69 -5.92
CA VAL A 141 -3.97 -11.55 -6.42
C VAL A 141 -4.96 -11.78 -5.27
N PRO A 142 -6.21 -11.32 -5.38
CA PRO A 142 -7.19 -11.51 -4.32
C PRO A 142 -7.43 -12.99 -4.00
N VAL A 143 -7.80 -13.31 -2.77
CA VAL A 143 -8.26 -14.66 -2.41
C VAL A 143 -9.57 -14.99 -3.13
N ASP A 144 -9.88 -16.27 -3.27
CA ASP A 144 -11.03 -16.73 -4.07
C ASP A 144 -12.35 -16.22 -3.51
N GLU A 145 -12.49 -16.14 -2.19
CA GLU A 145 -13.70 -15.63 -1.53
C GLU A 145 -13.99 -14.16 -1.89
N ILE A 146 -12.96 -13.34 -2.03
CA ILE A 146 -13.11 -11.94 -2.47
C ILE A 146 -13.50 -11.90 -3.95
N MET A 147 -12.88 -12.75 -4.78
CA MET A 147 -13.18 -12.80 -6.21
C MET A 147 -14.61 -13.27 -6.47
N GLU A 148 -15.09 -14.28 -5.76
CA GLU A 148 -16.47 -14.76 -5.85
C GLU A 148 -17.48 -13.65 -5.48
N GLU A 149 -17.21 -12.90 -4.43
CA GLU A 149 -18.08 -11.77 -4.02
C GLU A 149 -18.07 -10.66 -5.08
N VAL A 150 -16.90 -10.33 -5.65
CA VAL A 150 -16.80 -9.35 -6.75
C VAL A 150 -17.59 -9.82 -7.97
N GLU A 151 -17.43 -11.07 -8.39
CA GLU A 151 -18.14 -11.64 -9.52
C GLU A 151 -19.66 -11.64 -9.30
N ASN A 152 -20.11 -12.02 -8.09
CA ASN A 152 -21.52 -11.99 -7.73
C ASN A 152 -22.12 -10.57 -7.84
N ARG A 153 -21.40 -9.56 -7.40
CA ARG A 153 -21.82 -8.16 -7.53
C ARG A 153 -21.81 -7.68 -8.97
N CYS A 154 -20.77 -8.04 -9.73
CA CYS A 154 -20.63 -7.64 -11.13
C CYS A 154 -21.66 -8.30 -12.07
N ARG A 155 -22.27 -9.43 -11.71
CA ARG A 155 -23.32 -10.09 -12.53
C ARG A 155 -24.49 -9.17 -12.88
N ASN A 156 -24.79 -8.20 -12.03
CA ASN A 156 -25.88 -7.23 -12.23
C ASN A 156 -25.40 -5.92 -12.85
N PHE A 157 -24.13 -5.81 -13.26
CA PHE A 157 -23.62 -4.61 -13.89
C PHE A 157 -24.10 -4.56 -15.36
N SER A 158 -24.41 -3.36 -15.81
CA SER A 158 -24.78 -3.06 -17.18
C SER A 158 -23.78 -2.10 -17.80
N ASP A 159 -23.79 -1.98 -19.13
CA ASP A 159 -22.91 -1.05 -19.85
C ASP A 159 -23.15 0.43 -19.47
N ALA A 160 -24.35 0.73 -18.95
CA ALA A 160 -24.73 2.04 -18.44
C ALA A 160 -24.56 2.19 -16.91
N MET A 161 -23.72 1.34 -16.27
CA MET A 161 -23.47 1.41 -14.84
C MET A 161 -22.48 2.52 -14.48
N ILE A 162 -22.84 3.34 -13.49
CA ILE A 162 -21.97 4.39 -12.94
C ILE A 162 -21.56 3.98 -11.52
N GLY A 163 -20.25 3.80 -11.29
CA GLY A 163 -19.69 3.63 -9.96
C GLY A 163 -19.51 4.98 -9.26
N VAL A 164 -20.04 5.12 -8.06
CA VAL A 164 -19.93 6.34 -7.25
C VAL A 164 -19.22 6.02 -5.93
N HIS A 165 -18.08 6.65 -5.69
CA HIS A 165 -17.34 6.52 -4.45
C HIS A 165 -17.39 7.82 -3.63
N ILE A 166 -18.08 7.78 -2.48
CA ILE A 166 -18.26 8.93 -1.60
C ILE A 166 -17.50 8.72 -0.30
N ARG A 167 -16.40 9.48 -0.10
CA ARG A 167 -15.60 9.41 1.13
C ARG A 167 -16.11 10.42 2.16
N ARG A 168 -16.67 9.92 3.30
CA ARG A 168 -17.35 10.75 4.30
C ARG A 168 -16.85 10.58 5.73
N THR A 169 -15.88 9.71 6.00
CA THR A 169 -15.57 9.31 7.37
C THR A 169 -14.27 9.88 7.93
N ASP A 170 -13.19 9.91 7.15
CA ASP A 170 -11.83 10.07 7.69
C ASP A 170 -11.03 11.23 7.07
N ASN A 171 -11.55 11.88 6.04
CA ASN A 171 -10.84 12.95 5.33
C ASN A 171 -11.71 14.20 5.18
N LEU A 172 -11.58 15.12 6.13
CA LEU A 172 -12.32 16.40 6.12
C LEU A 172 -12.04 17.25 4.90
N ALA A 173 -10.82 17.20 4.34
CA ALA A 173 -10.49 17.93 3.12
C ALA A 173 -11.27 17.38 1.92
N SER A 174 -11.35 16.04 1.77
CA SER A 174 -12.16 15.41 0.73
C SER A 174 -13.65 15.75 0.86
N ILE A 175 -14.19 15.76 2.09
CA ILE A 175 -15.59 16.11 2.35
C ILE A 175 -15.88 17.55 1.93
N ARG A 176 -14.97 18.48 2.23
CA ARG A 176 -15.11 19.91 1.86
C ARG A 176 -14.97 20.14 0.36
N GLN A 177 -14.05 19.45 -0.30
CA GLN A 177 -13.79 19.61 -1.73
C GLN A 177 -14.82 18.91 -2.62
N SER A 178 -15.49 17.88 -2.10
CA SER A 178 -16.50 17.09 -2.82
C SER A 178 -17.78 16.99 -1.98
N PRO A 179 -18.55 18.09 -1.85
CA PRO A 179 -19.84 18.08 -1.14
C PRO A 179 -20.83 17.15 -1.84
N ILE A 180 -21.82 16.63 -1.10
CA ILE A 180 -22.76 15.64 -1.63
C ILE A 180 -23.58 16.17 -2.83
N GLU A 181 -23.86 17.47 -2.81
CA GLU A 181 -24.58 18.18 -3.86
C GLU A 181 -23.88 18.08 -5.22
N LEU A 182 -22.53 18.08 -5.21
CA LEU A 182 -21.74 17.90 -6.43
C LEU A 182 -21.94 16.51 -7.04
N PHE A 183 -22.09 15.47 -6.22
CA PHE A 183 -22.39 14.11 -6.71
C PHE A 183 -23.79 14.07 -7.32
N TYR A 184 -24.81 14.66 -6.68
CA TYR A 184 -26.16 14.74 -7.25
C TYR A 184 -26.17 15.48 -8.57
N GLN A 185 -25.51 16.64 -8.64
CA GLN A 185 -25.42 17.40 -9.89
C GLN A 185 -24.79 16.57 -11.01
N LYS A 186 -23.69 15.88 -10.73
CA LYS A 186 -22.98 15.07 -11.76
C LYS A 186 -23.79 13.84 -12.19
N LEU A 187 -24.52 13.23 -11.29
CA LEU A 187 -25.44 12.14 -11.61
C LEU A 187 -26.61 12.62 -12.46
N ASP A 188 -27.23 13.76 -12.11
CA ASP A 188 -28.33 14.35 -12.89
C ASP A 188 -27.90 14.75 -14.31
N GLU A 189 -26.66 15.33 -14.45
CA GLU A 189 -26.07 15.61 -15.75
C GLU A 189 -25.96 14.32 -16.58
N LYS A 190 -25.44 13.25 -15.98
CA LYS A 190 -25.21 11.97 -16.68
C LYS A 190 -26.51 11.26 -17.04
N ILE A 191 -27.52 11.29 -16.17
CA ILE A 191 -28.85 10.75 -16.45
C ILE A 191 -29.54 11.49 -17.61
N LYS A 192 -29.33 12.80 -17.71
CA LYS A 192 -29.87 13.61 -18.82
C LYS A 192 -29.18 13.27 -20.14
N GLU A 193 -27.87 13.00 -20.14
CA GLU A 193 -27.11 12.62 -21.31
C GLU A 193 -27.44 11.21 -21.82
N ASP A 194 -27.46 10.23 -20.93
CA ASP A 194 -27.51 8.80 -21.28
C ASP A 194 -28.91 8.18 -21.10
N GLY A 195 -29.87 8.91 -20.52
CA GLY A 195 -31.22 8.45 -20.27
C GLY A 195 -31.30 7.58 -19.01
N LYS A 196 -31.39 6.25 -19.14
CA LYS A 196 -31.42 5.32 -18.01
C LYS A 196 -30.01 4.86 -17.66
N VAL A 197 -29.58 5.14 -16.44
CA VAL A 197 -28.30 4.67 -15.87
C VAL A 197 -28.56 3.90 -14.58
N ALA A 198 -27.78 2.85 -14.34
CA ALA A 198 -27.75 2.18 -13.05
C ALA A 198 -26.61 2.80 -12.20
N ILE A 199 -26.81 2.92 -10.89
CA ILE A 199 -25.84 3.51 -9.97
C ILE A 199 -25.39 2.44 -8.99
N TYR A 200 -24.06 2.27 -8.86
CA TYR A 200 -23.43 1.42 -7.86
C TYR A 200 -22.70 2.30 -6.84
N LEU A 201 -23.09 2.17 -5.55
CA LEU A 201 -22.56 2.93 -4.40
C LEU A 201 -21.59 2.09 -3.59
#